data_8fb51045e53a0ac3a45646b0047f79e5
#
_entry.id   8fb51045e53a0ac3a45646b0047f79e5
#
_cell.length_a   1.000
_cell.length_b   1.000
_cell.length_c   1.000
_cell.angle_alpha   90.00
_cell.angle_beta   90.00
_cell.angle_gamma   90.00
#
_symmetry.space_group_name_H-M   'P 1'
#
loop_
_entity.id
_entity.type
_entity.pdbx_description
1 polymer ?
#
loop_
_entity_poly.entity_id
_entity_poly.type
_entity_poly.pdbx_seq_one_letter_code
_entity_poly.pdbx_strand_id
1 'polypeptide(L)'
;MDYERQQHAPIYEALERFRKKRVVPFDVPGHKRGRGNPELAQLLGEKCVGLDVNSMKPLDNLCHPVSVIREAEELVADAFGAVHAFLMVGGTTSAVQSMILSVCKAGDKIILPRNVHKSAINALVLCGAIPVYVNPEVNAQLGISLGMEVSQVEKAMDENPDAVAVLVNNPTYYGICSDLRTIVKKAHARGMKVLADEAHGTHLYFGRNLPVSGMAAGADMAAVSMHKSGGSLTQSSLLLLNKSMNAEKVRQIINLTQTTSASYLLLSSLDISRRNLALRGEESFEKVAGMAQYAREEINEIGGYYAYGMDLINGTSVFDFDVTKLSIYTLGNGLAGIEVYDLLRDEYDIQIEFGDICNILAYISIGDRLQDIERLVGALADIERLYKKDSTGMLSGEYIAPAVVASPQQAFYAEKESLPMEQTVGRISGEFVMCYPPGIPILAPGEMVTQEIVEYILYARDKGCSMQGMEDPKVEHLQVLKGGI
;
A
#
# COMPACT_ATOMS: atom_id res chain seq x y z
N MET A 1 -12.80 -9.15 -20.55
CA MET A 1 -13.72 -9.40 -19.40
C MET A 1 -14.99 -10.04 -19.90
N ASP A 2 -15.37 -11.19 -19.33
CA ASP A 2 -16.61 -11.91 -19.63
C ASP A 2 -17.70 -11.50 -18.64
N TYR A 3 -18.55 -10.54 -19.02
CA TYR A 3 -19.56 -9.95 -18.15
C TYR A 3 -20.62 -10.95 -17.63
N GLU A 4 -20.93 -12.00 -18.39
CA GLU A 4 -21.88 -13.03 -17.97
C GLU A 4 -21.29 -13.85 -16.79
N ARG A 5 -20.07 -14.32 -16.95
CA ARG A 5 -19.35 -15.01 -15.88
C ARG A 5 -19.11 -14.13 -14.65
N GLN A 6 -18.85 -12.82 -14.84
CA GLN A 6 -18.61 -11.89 -13.74
C GLN A 6 -19.83 -11.64 -12.83
N GLN A 7 -21.04 -12.05 -13.22
CA GLN A 7 -22.22 -11.99 -12.34
C GLN A 7 -22.17 -12.96 -11.17
N HIS A 8 -21.35 -14.01 -11.26
CA HIS A 8 -21.20 -15.01 -10.22
C HIS A 8 -20.19 -14.59 -9.14
N ALA A 9 -20.42 -15.06 -7.92
CA ALA A 9 -19.49 -14.97 -6.79
C ALA A 9 -19.37 -16.36 -6.14
N PRO A 10 -18.54 -17.25 -6.71
CA PRO A 10 -18.56 -18.69 -6.41
C PRO A 10 -18.28 -19.00 -4.94
N ILE A 11 -17.38 -18.27 -4.27
CA ILE A 11 -17.08 -18.46 -2.84
C ILE A 11 -18.29 -18.04 -2.01
N TYR A 12 -18.83 -16.85 -2.24
CA TYR A 12 -20.00 -16.35 -1.51
C TYR A 12 -21.21 -17.26 -1.71
N GLU A 13 -21.48 -17.68 -2.93
CA GLU A 13 -22.59 -18.57 -3.26
C GLU A 13 -22.44 -19.94 -2.61
N ALA A 14 -21.22 -20.50 -2.55
CA ALA A 14 -20.93 -21.74 -1.85
C ALA A 14 -21.15 -21.61 -0.33
N LEU A 15 -20.73 -20.52 0.29
CA LEU A 15 -20.96 -20.24 1.70
C LEU A 15 -22.44 -20.13 2.03
N GLU A 16 -23.22 -19.42 1.21
CA GLU A 16 -24.67 -19.30 1.41
C GLU A 16 -25.37 -20.66 1.26
N ARG A 17 -24.98 -21.46 0.27
CA ARG A 17 -25.49 -22.85 0.13
C ARG A 17 -25.15 -23.70 1.34
N PHE A 18 -23.91 -23.62 1.83
CA PHE A 18 -23.46 -24.36 3.01
C PHE A 18 -24.21 -23.95 4.28
N ARG A 19 -24.38 -22.64 4.52
CA ARG A 19 -25.15 -22.11 5.66
C ARG A 19 -26.59 -22.61 5.69
N LYS A 20 -27.26 -22.64 4.53
CA LYS A 20 -28.66 -23.11 4.40
C LYS A 20 -28.83 -24.58 4.75
N LYS A 21 -27.81 -25.41 4.61
CA LYS A 21 -27.84 -26.84 4.96
C LYS A 21 -27.94 -27.11 6.46
N ARG A 22 -27.67 -26.11 7.33
CA ARG A 22 -27.71 -26.24 8.79
C ARG A 22 -26.91 -27.43 9.32
N VAL A 23 -25.72 -27.67 8.75
CA VAL A 23 -24.83 -28.76 9.15
C VAL A 23 -24.45 -28.63 10.63
N VAL A 24 -24.44 -29.72 11.36
CA VAL A 24 -23.99 -29.78 12.76
C VAL A 24 -22.46 -29.69 12.77
N PRO A 25 -21.87 -28.63 13.40
CA PRO A 25 -20.44 -28.38 13.30
C PRO A 25 -19.65 -29.15 14.38
N PHE A 26 -18.83 -30.08 13.96
CA PHE A 26 -17.73 -30.67 14.75
C PHE A 26 -16.35 -30.22 14.26
N ASP A 27 -16.33 -29.34 13.29
CA ASP A 27 -15.18 -28.65 12.69
C ASP A 27 -14.79 -27.40 13.47
N VAL A 28 -13.64 -26.79 13.15
CA VAL A 28 -13.24 -25.44 13.59
C VAL A 28 -13.93 -24.40 12.69
N PRO A 29 -14.13 -23.15 13.16
CA PRO A 29 -13.68 -22.55 14.43
C PRO A 29 -14.47 -22.98 15.68
N GLY A 30 -13.83 -22.82 16.86
CA GLY A 30 -14.37 -23.27 18.15
C GLY A 30 -15.64 -22.55 18.61
N HIS A 31 -15.95 -21.36 18.09
CA HIS A 31 -17.21 -20.65 18.38
C HIS A 31 -18.46 -21.34 17.81
N LYS A 32 -18.29 -22.35 16.95
CA LYS A 32 -19.39 -23.20 16.43
C LYS A 32 -20.58 -22.37 15.94
N ARG A 33 -20.28 -21.40 15.01
CA ARG A 33 -21.27 -20.46 14.44
C ARG A 33 -21.94 -19.58 15.49
N GLY A 34 -21.16 -19.13 16.47
CA GLY A 34 -21.57 -18.21 17.54
C GLY A 34 -22.05 -18.88 18.83
N ARG A 35 -22.41 -20.18 18.80
CA ARG A 35 -22.93 -20.87 20.00
C ARG A 35 -21.92 -20.95 21.16
N GLY A 36 -20.63 -21.06 20.86
CA GLY A 36 -19.55 -21.10 21.83
C GLY A 36 -19.09 -19.70 22.31
N ASN A 37 -19.56 -18.63 21.68
CA ASN A 37 -19.26 -17.25 22.05
C ASN A 37 -20.45 -16.33 21.68
N PRO A 38 -21.48 -16.25 22.53
CA PRO A 38 -22.67 -15.45 22.27
C PRO A 38 -22.39 -13.94 22.13
N GLU A 39 -21.42 -13.40 22.86
CA GLU A 39 -21.04 -11.98 22.78
C GLU A 39 -20.46 -11.66 21.39
N LEU A 40 -19.64 -12.53 20.83
CA LEU A 40 -19.13 -12.40 19.47
C LEU A 40 -20.28 -12.43 18.44
N ALA A 41 -21.26 -13.33 18.64
CA ALA A 41 -22.44 -13.41 17.77
C ALA A 41 -23.31 -12.16 17.86
N GLN A 42 -23.44 -11.55 19.05
CA GLN A 42 -24.12 -10.27 19.23
C GLN A 42 -23.39 -9.11 18.53
N LEU A 43 -22.05 -9.06 18.65
CA LEU A 43 -21.22 -8.01 18.04
C LEU A 43 -21.27 -8.06 16.50
N LEU A 44 -21.06 -9.22 15.91
CA LEU A 44 -20.92 -9.39 14.46
C LEU A 44 -22.24 -9.72 13.73
N GLY A 45 -23.26 -10.12 14.47
CA GLY A 45 -24.50 -10.65 13.94
C GLY A 45 -24.37 -12.16 13.58
N GLU A 46 -25.45 -12.89 13.82
CA GLU A 46 -25.51 -14.37 13.62
C GLU A 46 -25.15 -14.80 12.18
N LYS A 47 -25.52 -13.98 11.19
CA LYS A 47 -25.20 -14.26 9.78
C LYS A 47 -23.71 -14.23 9.54
N CYS A 48 -23.03 -13.20 10.01
CA CYS A 48 -21.59 -13.02 9.83
C CYS A 48 -20.79 -14.14 10.51
N VAL A 49 -21.06 -14.40 11.79
CA VAL A 49 -20.42 -15.49 12.54
C VAL A 49 -20.76 -16.88 11.96
N GLY A 50 -21.98 -17.04 11.38
CA GLY A 50 -22.38 -18.26 10.70
C GLY A 50 -21.66 -18.54 9.39
N LEU A 51 -21.02 -17.52 8.78
CA LEU A 51 -20.19 -17.62 7.58
C LEU A 51 -18.70 -17.79 7.90
N ASP A 52 -18.29 -17.58 9.15
CA ASP A 52 -16.91 -17.83 9.58
C ASP A 52 -16.69 -19.33 9.78
N VAL A 53 -16.06 -19.93 8.80
CA VAL A 53 -15.78 -21.36 8.69
C VAL A 53 -14.35 -21.60 8.20
N ASN A 54 -13.86 -22.82 8.31
CA ASN A 54 -12.54 -23.20 7.79
C ASN A 54 -12.66 -23.94 6.45
N SER A 55 -11.50 -24.25 5.84
CA SER A 55 -11.38 -25.04 4.62
C SER A 55 -12.05 -26.39 4.76
N MET A 56 -12.88 -26.74 3.81
CA MET A 56 -13.55 -28.04 3.73
C MET A 56 -13.93 -28.34 2.28
N LYS A 57 -14.13 -29.59 1.94
CA LYS A 57 -14.39 -30.05 0.57
C LYS A 57 -15.44 -29.22 -0.20
N PRO A 58 -16.59 -28.79 0.38
CA PRO A 58 -17.58 -27.98 -0.34
C PRO A 58 -17.17 -26.52 -0.56
N LEU A 59 -16.16 -26.01 0.15
CA LEU A 59 -15.72 -24.63 0.16
C LEU A 59 -14.31 -24.45 -0.40
N ASP A 60 -13.64 -25.55 -0.81
CA ASP A 60 -12.27 -25.53 -1.33
C ASP A 60 -11.18 -25.31 -0.26
N ASN A 61 -9.94 -25.09 -0.70
CA ASN A 61 -8.78 -24.81 0.15
C ASN A 61 -7.88 -23.78 -0.54
N LEU A 62 -7.63 -22.65 0.13
CA LEU A 62 -6.84 -21.55 -0.44
C LEU A 62 -5.40 -21.96 -0.80
N CYS A 63 -4.78 -22.89 -0.04
CA CYS A 63 -3.41 -23.34 -0.32
C CYS A 63 -3.32 -24.24 -1.56
N HIS A 64 -4.43 -24.88 -1.94
CA HIS A 64 -4.52 -25.76 -3.11
C HIS A 64 -5.93 -25.71 -3.71
N PRO A 65 -6.30 -24.59 -4.35
CA PRO A 65 -7.66 -24.41 -4.86
C PRO A 65 -7.92 -25.29 -6.07
N VAL A 66 -9.07 -25.97 -6.06
CA VAL A 66 -9.50 -26.90 -7.12
C VAL A 66 -10.96 -26.70 -7.56
N SER A 67 -11.71 -25.86 -6.86
CA SER A 67 -13.14 -25.61 -7.12
C SER A 67 -13.49 -24.12 -6.97
N VAL A 68 -14.30 -23.73 -6.00
CA VAL A 68 -14.88 -22.37 -5.91
C VAL A 68 -13.85 -21.26 -5.67
N ILE A 69 -12.74 -21.54 -4.97
CA ILE A 69 -11.66 -20.56 -4.82
C ILE A 69 -10.90 -20.42 -6.15
N ARG A 70 -10.62 -21.54 -6.82
CA ARG A 70 -9.99 -21.50 -8.15
C ARG A 70 -10.86 -20.73 -9.16
N GLU A 71 -12.17 -20.98 -9.18
CA GLU A 71 -13.09 -20.25 -10.04
C GLU A 71 -13.10 -18.75 -9.72
N ALA A 72 -13.09 -18.38 -8.44
CA ALA A 72 -12.98 -16.97 -8.03
C ALA A 72 -11.67 -16.32 -8.50
N GLU A 73 -10.53 -17.03 -8.38
CA GLU A 73 -9.22 -16.57 -8.87
C GLU A 73 -9.20 -16.38 -10.40
N GLU A 74 -9.86 -17.28 -11.15
CA GLU A 74 -10.02 -17.14 -12.61
C GLU A 74 -10.88 -15.93 -12.98
N LEU A 75 -11.94 -15.65 -12.22
CA LEU A 75 -12.78 -14.47 -12.40
C LEU A 75 -12.04 -13.16 -12.04
N VAL A 76 -11.20 -13.18 -11.00
CA VAL A 76 -10.31 -12.05 -10.69
C VAL A 76 -9.34 -11.81 -11.86
N ALA A 77 -8.70 -12.86 -12.37
CA ALA A 77 -7.76 -12.73 -13.49
C ALA A 77 -8.43 -12.10 -14.72
N ASP A 78 -9.63 -12.55 -15.07
CA ASP A 78 -10.42 -11.99 -16.17
C ASP A 78 -10.80 -10.51 -15.92
N ALA A 79 -11.27 -10.18 -14.71
CA ALA A 79 -11.68 -8.81 -14.36
C ALA A 79 -10.51 -7.81 -14.38
N PHE A 80 -9.33 -8.24 -13.96
CA PHE A 80 -8.13 -7.41 -13.86
C PHE A 80 -7.21 -7.50 -15.09
N GLY A 81 -7.60 -8.25 -16.12
CA GLY A 81 -6.76 -8.42 -17.32
C GLY A 81 -5.43 -9.14 -17.06
N ALA A 82 -5.38 -9.97 -16.02
CA ALA A 82 -4.24 -10.82 -15.67
C ALA A 82 -4.37 -12.21 -16.32
N VAL A 83 -3.25 -12.95 -16.40
CA VAL A 83 -3.27 -14.36 -16.83
C VAL A 83 -3.62 -15.29 -15.67
N HIS A 84 -3.12 -14.96 -14.48
CA HIS A 84 -3.46 -15.63 -13.23
C HIS A 84 -3.64 -14.61 -12.12
N ALA A 85 -4.44 -14.97 -11.11
CA ALA A 85 -4.62 -14.19 -9.90
C ALA A 85 -4.67 -15.09 -8.68
N PHE A 86 -4.28 -14.55 -7.53
CA PHE A 86 -4.34 -15.20 -6.24
C PHE A 86 -5.06 -14.33 -5.23
N LEU A 87 -5.98 -14.93 -4.48
CA LEU A 87 -6.63 -14.28 -3.35
C LEU A 87 -5.69 -14.28 -2.15
N MET A 88 -5.45 -13.08 -1.59
CA MET A 88 -4.52 -12.89 -0.48
C MET A 88 -5.28 -12.44 0.77
N VAL A 89 -5.11 -13.16 1.86
CA VAL A 89 -5.72 -12.86 3.18
C VAL A 89 -4.71 -12.36 4.21
N GLY A 90 -3.48 -12.14 3.80
CA GLY A 90 -2.39 -11.54 4.59
C GLY A 90 -2.08 -10.08 4.22
N GLY A 91 -3.02 -9.40 3.55
CA GLY A 91 -2.84 -8.04 3.06
C GLY A 91 -1.91 -7.96 1.86
N THR A 92 -1.78 -6.76 1.31
CA THR A 92 -0.81 -6.50 0.22
C THR A 92 0.62 -6.65 0.71
N THR A 93 0.86 -6.58 2.01
CA THR A 93 2.15 -6.94 2.61
C THR A 93 2.59 -8.34 2.17
N SER A 94 1.73 -9.36 2.32
CA SER A 94 2.07 -10.71 1.89
C SER A 94 2.13 -10.86 0.36
N ALA A 95 1.34 -10.07 -0.37
CA ALA A 95 1.39 -10.06 -1.83
C ALA A 95 2.74 -9.49 -2.35
N VAL A 96 3.18 -8.34 -1.84
CA VAL A 96 4.48 -7.72 -2.17
C VAL A 96 5.63 -8.65 -1.80
N GLN A 97 5.60 -9.23 -0.61
CA GLN A 97 6.61 -10.21 -0.18
C GLN A 97 6.64 -11.41 -1.14
N SER A 98 5.48 -11.97 -1.48
CA SER A 98 5.39 -13.10 -2.42
C SER A 98 5.89 -12.75 -3.82
N MET A 99 5.65 -11.54 -4.33
CA MET A 99 6.22 -11.06 -5.59
C MET A 99 7.75 -11.12 -5.57
N ILE A 100 8.36 -10.49 -4.58
CA ILE A 100 9.82 -10.40 -4.46
C ILE A 100 10.44 -11.80 -4.26
N LEU A 101 9.90 -12.60 -3.33
CA LEU A 101 10.34 -13.98 -3.07
C LEU A 101 10.19 -14.91 -4.30
N SER A 102 9.28 -14.60 -5.22
CA SER A 102 9.08 -15.39 -6.44
C SER A 102 10.16 -15.18 -7.50
N VAL A 103 10.83 -14.04 -7.47
CA VAL A 103 11.83 -13.64 -8.48
C VAL A 103 13.24 -13.52 -7.92
N CYS A 104 13.40 -13.18 -6.64
CA CYS A 104 14.69 -12.96 -5.99
C CYS A 104 15.06 -14.11 -5.05
N LYS A 105 16.36 -14.38 -4.98
CA LYS A 105 17.03 -15.26 -4.01
C LYS A 105 18.20 -14.53 -3.37
N ALA A 106 18.87 -15.16 -2.41
CA ALA A 106 20.01 -14.57 -1.72
C ALA A 106 21.11 -14.17 -2.70
N GLY A 107 21.58 -12.93 -2.59
CA GLY A 107 22.60 -12.31 -3.43
C GLY A 107 22.10 -11.73 -4.75
N ASP A 108 20.87 -11.99 -5.19
CA ASP A 108 20.30 -11.33 -6.37
C ASP A 108 20.08 -9.83 -6.08
N LYS A 109 20.26 -9.01 -7.12
CA LYS A 109 19.94 -7.57 -7.03
C LYS A 109 18.54 -7.28 -7.54
N ILE A 110 17.86 -6.35 -6.85
CA ILE A 110 16.57 -5.82 -7.27
C ILE A 110 16.60 -4.28 -7.26
N ILE A 111 16.18 -3.67 -8.37
CA ILE A 111 16.06 -2.22 -8.48
C ILE A 111 14.70 -1.81 -7.95
N LEU A 112 14.66 -0.82 -7.04
CA LEU A 112 13.41 -0.36 -6.42
C LEU A 112 13.54 1.10 -5.98
N PRO A 113 12.42 1.86 -5.89
CA PRO A 113 12.49 3.22 -5.38
C PRO A 113 12.76 3.21 -3.87
N ARG A 114 13.47 4.24 -3.37
CA ARG A 114 13.77 4.32 -1.93
C ARG A 114 12.51 4.53 -1.07
N ASN A 115 11.47 5.12 -1.62
CA ASN A 115 10.18 5.36 -0.95
C ASN A 115 9.20 4.16 -1.03
N VAL A 116 9.70 2.95 -1.08
CA VAL A 116 8.88 1.72 -0.99
C VAL A 116 8.26 1.55 0.40
N HIS A 117 7.11 0.90 0.42
CA HIS A 117 6.54 0.42 1.68
C HIS A 117 7.46 -0.62 2.34
N LYS A 118 7.50 -0.62 3.69
CA LYS A 118 8.35 -1.56 4.48
C LYS A 118 8.22 -3.03 4.08
N SER A 119 7.08 -3.45 3.51
CA SER A 119 6.87 -4.84 3.06
C SER A 119 7.88 -5.28 2.00
N ALA A 120 8.32 -4.37 1.13
CA ALA A 120 9.37 -4.66 0.15
C ALA A 120 10.72 -4.92 0.84
N ILE A 121 11.12 -4.06 1.76
CA ILE A 121 12.38 -4.23 2.52
C ILE A 121 12.32 -5.49 3.41
N ASN A 122 11.18 -5.77 4.03
CA ASN A 122 10.98 -7.02 4.77
C ASN A 122 11.19 -8.26 3.89
N ALA A 123 10.74 -8.21 2.62
CA ALA A 123 11.00 -9.30 1.68
C ALA A 123 12.51 -9.47 1.42
N LEU A 124 13.27 -8.36 1.32
CA LEU A 124 14.73 -8.42 1.16
C LEU A 124 15.42 -9.01 2.40
N VAL A 125 14.92 -8.70 3.61
CA VAL A 125 15.38 -9.35 4.84
C VAL A 125 15.15 -10.86 4.78
N LEU A 126 13.96 -11.29 4.29
CA LEU A 126 13.61 -12.72 4.21
C LEU A 126 14.42 -13.48 3.15
N CYS A 127 14.60 -12.93 1.95
CA CYS A 127 15.26 -13.64 0.85
C CYS A 127 16.77 -13.36 0.72
N GLY A 128 17.29 -12.31 1.36
CA GLY A 128 18.70 -11.93 1.24
C GLY A 128 19.06 -11.27 -0.08
N ALA A 129 18.09 -10.75 -0.83
CA ALA A 129 18.37 -9.97 -2.02
C ALA A 129 18.91 -8.58 -1.67
N ILE A 130 19.70 -8.02 -2.58
CA ILE A 130 20.43 -6.76 -2.41
C ILE A 130 19.65 -5.65 -3.11
N PRO A 131 19.20 -4.60 -2.39
CA PRO A 131 18.53 -3.47 -3.00
C PRO A 131 19.49 -2.60 -3.82
N VAL A 132 19.06 -2.19 -5.01
CA VAL A 132 19.62 -1.10 -5.79
C VAL A 132 18.59 0.01 -5.79
N TYR A 133 18.77 0.99 -4.90
CA TYR A 133 17.78 2.05 -4.74
C TYR A 133 17.88 3.09 -5.85
N VAL A 134 16.73 3.43 -6.42
CA VAL A 134 16.52 4.63 -7.23
C VAL A 134 15.87 5.66 -6.33
N ASN A 135 16.58 6.76 -6.07
CA ASN A 135 16.01 7.84 -5.27
C ASN A 135 15.01 8.61 -6.14
N PRO A 136 13.75 8.70 -5.73
CA PRO A 136 12.78 9.52 -6.44
C PRO A 136 13.17 11.00 -6.31
N GLU A 137 12.79 11.80 -7.30
CA GLU A 137 12.83 13.26 -7.17
C GLU A 137 11.91 13.70 -6.03
N VAL A 138 12.24 14.81 -5.39
CA VAL A 138 11.45 15.39 -4.30
C VAL A 138 10.88 16.74 -4.74
N ASN A 139 9.59 16.93 -4.57
CA ASN A 139 9.02 18.26 -4.61
C ASN A 139 9.24 18.93 -3.24
N ALA A 140 10.29 19.74 -3.15
CA ALA A 140 10.68 20.39 -1.89
C ALA A 140 9.61 21.33 -1.32
N GLN A 141 8.78 21.95 -2.18
CA GLN A 141 7.69 22.82 -1.74
C GLN A 141 6.58 22.03 -1.04
N LEU A 142 6.22 20.87 -1.58
CA LEU A 142 5.17 20.01 -1.04
C LEU A 142 5.70 19.01 0.00
N GLY A 143 7.02 18.81 0.08
CA GLY A 143 7.64 17.85 0.98
C GLY A 143 7.30 16.39 0.63
N ILE A 144 7.09 16.07 -0.65
CA ILE A 144 6.71 14.72 -1.10
C ILE A 144 7.71 14.15 -2.09
N SER A 145 7.91 12.82 -2.00
CA SER A 145 8.64 12.07 -3.02
C SER A 145 7.77 11.86 -4.26
N LEU A 146 8.34 12.03 -5.41
CA LEU A 146 7.69 11.86 -6.70
C LEU A 146 7.81 10.40 -7.20
N GLY A 147 7.50 10.15 -8.46
CA GLY A 147 7.63 8.85 -9.11
C GLY A 147 9.08 8.55 -9.53
N MET A 148 9.29 7.33 -10.00
CA MET A 148 10.58 6.91 -10.58
C MET A 148 10.71 7.52 -11.98
N GLU A 149 11.74 8.32 -12.18
CA GLU A 149 12.09 8.82 -13.51
C GLU A 149 12.74 7.72 -14.37
N VAL A 150 12.26 7.54 -15.60
CA VAL A 150 12.75 6.50 -16.51
C VAL A 150 14.26 6.56 -16.70
N SER A 151 14.85 7.74 -16.81
CA SER A 151 16.29 7.94 -16.98
C SER A 151 17.11 7.39 -15.80
N GLN A 152 16.64 7.58 -14.57
CA GLN A 152 17.29 7.09 -13.36
C GLN A 152 17.17 5.57 -13.23
N VAL A 153 15.98 5.04 -13.57
CA VAL A 153 15.77 3.58 -13.60
C VAL A 153 16.65 2.92 -14.65
N GLU A 154 16.77 3.51 -15.85
CA GLU A 154 17.64 3.01 -16.93
C GLU A 154 19.09 3.03 -16.52
N LYS A 155 19.56 4.11 -15.91
CA LYS A 155 20.92 4.20 -15.35
C LYS A 155 21.17 3.10 -14.32
N ALA A 156 20.25 2.86 -13.39
CA ALA A 156 20.37 1.80 -12.40
C ALA A 156 20.45 0.40 -13.05
N MET A 157 19.66 0.16 -14.11
CA MET A 157 19.73 -1.09 -14.90
C MET A 157 21.08 -1.27 -15.60
N ASP A 158 21.62 -0.19 -16.19
CA ASP A 158 22.90 -0.23 -16.92
C ASP A 158 24.09 -0.41 -15.99
N GLU A 159 24.04 0.17 -14.79
CA GLU A 159 25.05 -0.01 -13.75
C GLU A 159 24.94 -1.37 -13.02
N ASN A 160 23.78 -2.03 -13.10
CA ASN A 160 23.52 -3.33 -12.47
C ASN A 160 22.87 -4.32 -13.47
N PRO A 161 23.60 -4.73 -14.53
CA PRO A 161 23.05 -5.61 -15.54
C PRO A 161 22.72 -7.03 -15.03
N ASP A 162 23.17 -7.37 -13.84
CA ASP A 162 22.90 -8.60 -13.09
C ASP A 162 21.65 -8.51 -12.20
N ALA A 163 20.97 -7.36 -12.16
CA ALA A 163 19.70 -7.22 -11.44
C ALA A 163 18.61 -8.11 -12.10
N VAL A 164 17.82 -8.79 -11.26
CA VAL A 164 16.81 -9.74 -11.74
C VAL A 164 15.44 -9.12 -11.91
N ALA A 165 15.17 -8.01 -11.23
CA ALA A 165 13.86 -7.36 -11.25
C ALA A 165 13.94 -5.86 -10.97
N VAL A 166 12.88 -5.16 -11.39
CA VAL A 166 12.57 -3.78 -11.02
C VAL A 166 11.22 -3.77 -10.32
N LEU A 167 11.13 -3.16 -9.13
CA LEU A 167 9.88 -2.91 -8.44
C LEU A 167 9.50 -1.44 -8.60
N VAL A 168 8.24 -1.17 -8.89
CA VAL A 168 7.70 0.19 -9.08
C VAL A 168 6.46 0.36 -8.21
N ASN A 169 6.39 1.44 -7.42
CA ASN A 169 5.16 1.87 -6.76
C ASN A 169 4.30 2.65 -7.76
N ASN A 170 3.06 2.20 -8.03
CA ASN A 170 2.21 2.88 -9.00
C ASN A 170 0.71 2.65 -8.71
N PRO A 171 -0.02 3.67 -8.22
CA PRO A 171 0.45 5.01 -7.84
C PRO A 171 1.23 5.02 -6.52
N THR A 172 1.95 6.11 -6.26
CA THR A 172 2.44 6.41 -4.91
C THR A 172 1.27 6.75 -3.97
N TYR A 173 1.57 6.91 -2.69
CA TYR A 173 0.56 7.26 -1.68
C TYR A 173 -0.17 8.57 -2.01
N TYR A 174 0.56 9.53 -2.56
CA TYR A 174 0.02 10.86 -2.94
C TYR A 174 -0.64 10.91 -4.33
N GLY A 175 -0.70 9.78 -5.04
CA GLY A 175 -1.34 9.69 -6.36
C GLY A 175 -0.42 9.85 -7.56
N ILE A 176 0.89 9.94 -7.35
CA ILE A 176 1.86 10.13 -8.42
C ILE A 176 2.14 8.80 -9.13
N CYS A 177 2.13 8.81 -10.46
CA CYS A 177 2.40 7.67 -11.30
C CYS A 177 3.66 7.88 -12.16
N SER A 178 4.47 6.84 -12.26
CA SER A 178 5.64 6.77 -13.15
C SER A 178 5.24 6.33 -14.57
N ASP A 179 6.12 6.54 -15.57
CA ASP A 179 5.95 5.94 -16.90
C ASP A 179 6.22 4.42 -16.86
N LEU A 180 5.24 3.72 -16.29
CA LEU A 180 5.34 2.27 -16.07
C LEU A 180 5.51 1.49 -17.38
N ARG A 181 4.87 1.93 -18.48
CA ARG A 181 5.01 1.26 -19.79
C ARG A 181 6.45 1.29 -20.32
N THR A 182 7.08 2.45 -20.23
CA THR A 182 8.49 2.60 -20.67
C THR A 182 9.44 1.85 -19.75
N ILE A 183 9.23 1.88 -18.44
CA ILE A 183 10.02 1.09 -17.48
C ILE A 183 9.90 -0.40 -17.79
N VAL A 184 8.68 -0.93 -17.97
CA VAL A 184 8.46 -2.34 -18.35
C VAL A 184 9.20 -2.70 -19.63
N LYS A 185 9.06 -1.91 -20.67
CA LYS A 185 9.73 -2.15 -21.97
C LYS A 185 11.26 -2.21 -21.83
N LYS A 186 11.84 -1.27 -21.07
CA LYS A 186 13.31 -1.19 -20.88
C LYS A 186 13.83 -2.31 -19.98
N ALA A 187 13.12 -2.70 -18.93
CA ALA A 187 13.46 -3.81 -18.07
C ALA A 187 13.41 -5.15 -18.82
N HIS A 188 12.33 -5.40 -19.55
CA HIS A 188 12.18 -6.62 -20.36
C HIS A 188 13.27 -6.74 -21.45
N ALA A 189 13.68 -5.62 -22.08
CA ALA A 189 14.78 -5.62 -23.04
C ALA A 189 16.12 -6.07 -22.43
N ARG A 190 16.27 -5.96 -21.10
CA ARG A 190 17.45 -6.39 -20.33
C ARG A 190 17.23 -7.73 -19.60
N GLY A 191 16.11 -8.40 -19.84
CA GLY A 191 15.76 -9.69 -19.21
C GLY A 191 15.30 -9.59 -17.75
N MET A 192 15.10 -8.38 -17.23
CA MET A 192 14.64 -8.14 -15.87
C MET A 192 13.11 -8.25 -15.77
N LYS A 193 12.60 -8.76 -14.64
CA LYS A 193 11.17 -8.78 -14.31
C LYS A 193 10.71 -7.41 -13.80
N VAL A 194 9.42 -7.08 -14.00
CA VAL A 194 8.82 -5.88 -13.43
C VAL A 194 7.70 -6.25 -12.47
N LEU A 195 7.82 -5.75 -11.23
CA LEU A 195 6.89 -5.94 -10.13
C LEU A 195 6.23 -4.59 -9.82
N ALA A 196 4.89 -4.53 -9.89
CA ALA A 196 4.15 -3.31 -9.59
C ALA A 196 3.53 -3.42 -8.19
N ASP A 197 3.93 -2.53 -7.28
CA ASP A 197 3.20 -2.34 -6.03
C ASP A 197 2.05 -1.36 -6.31
N GLU A 198 0.87 -1.91 -6.50
CA GLU A 198 -0.38 -1.20 -6.74
C GLU A 198 -1.31 -1.28 -5.52
N ALA A 199 -0.74 -1.26 -4.31
CA ALA A 199 -1.53 -1.23 -3.09
C ALA A 199 -2.59 -0.11 -3.09
N HIS A 200 -2.34 0.97 -3.81
CA HIS A 200 -3.24 2.11 -3.98
C HIS A 200 -3.92 2.16 -5.37
N GLY A 201 -3.84 1.09 -6.17
CA GLY A 201 -4.19 1.10 -7.58
C GLY A 201 -5.35 0.20 -8.01
N THR A 202 -6.17 -0.36 -7.10
CA THR A 202 -7.31 -1.24 -7.48
C THR A 202 -8.23 -0.61 -8.53
N HIS A 203 -8.54 0.66 -8.40
CA HIS A 203 -9.45 1.40 -9.28
C HIS A 203 -8.88 1.64 -10.68
N LEU A 204 -7.55 1.59 -10.86
CA LEU A 204 -6.90 1.75 -12.16
C LEU A 204 -7.31 0.67 -13.18
N TYR A 205 -7.84 -0.44 -12.70
CA TYR A 205 -8.31 -1.55 -13.53
C TYR A 205 -9.74 -1.36 -14.08
N PHE A 206 -10.51 -0.42 -13.51
CA PHE A 206 -11.94 -0.30 -13.79
C PHE A 206 -12.36 1.11 -14.22
N GLY A 207 -11.63 2.15 -13.82
CA GLY A 207 -11.98 3.54 -14.15
C GLY A 207 -11.54 3.95 -15.55
N ARG A 208 -12.33 4.81 -16.22
CA ARG A 208 -11.91 5.52 -17.43
C ARG A 208 -11.00 6.70 -17.04
N ASN A 209 -10.08 7.06 -17.92
CA ASN A 209 -9.21 8.24 -17.75
C ASN A 209 -8.40 8.22 -16.43
N LEU A 210 -8.11 7.03 -15.91
CA LEU A 210 -7.20 6.82 -14.80
C LEU A 210 -5.83 6.36 -15.33
N PRO A 211 -4.76 6.51 -14.53
CA PRO A 211 -3.43 6.03 -14.90
C PRO A 211 -3.41 4.55 -15.27
N VAL A 212 -2.40 4.16 -16.04
CA VAL A 212 -2.26 2.78 -16.51
C VAL A 212 -2.00 1.83 -15.35
N SER A 213 -2.74 0.71 -15.30
CA SER A 213 -2.50 -0.36 -14.33
C SER A 213 -1.30 -1.24 -14.72
N GLY A 214 -0.72 -1.94 -13.73
CA GLY A 214 0.44 -2.81 -13.92
C GLY A 214 0.24 -3.89 -14.98
N MET A 215 -0.91 -4.57 -14.95
CA MET A 215 -1.21 -5.59 -15.96
C MET A 215 -1.35 -4.98 -17.37
N ALA A 216 -2.00 -3.84 -17.50
CA ALA A 216 -2.14 -3.14 -18.79
C ALA A 216 -0.82 -2.52 -19.28
N ALA A 217 0.09 -2.19 -18.37
CA ALA A 217 1.46 -1.76 -18.71
C ALA A 217 2.37 -2.92 -19.11
N GLY A 218 1.98 -4.17 -18.82
CA GLY A 218 2.76 -5.37 -19.12
C GLY A 218 3.71 -5.79 -18.00
N ALA A 219 3.53 -5.31 -16.76
CA ALA A 219 4.27 -5.79 -15.61
C ALA A 219 4.11 -7.31 -15.44
N ASP A 220 5.15 -7.97 -14.92
CA ASP A 220 5.13 -9.42 -14.71
C ASP A 220 4.22 -9.83 -13.57
N MET A 221 4.19 -9.02 -12.51
CA MET A 221 3.32 -9.21 -11.35
C MET A 221 2.83 -7.85 -10.82
N ALA A 222 1.64 -7.86 -10.19
CA ALA A 222 1.11 -6.69 -9.49
C ALA A 222 0.44 -7.09 -8.18
N ALA A 223 0.71 -6.36 -7.10
CA ALA A 223 0.08 -6.53 -5.79
C ALA A 223 -0.95 -5.43 -5.55
N VAL A 224 -2.21 -5.80 -5.29
CA VAL A 224 -3.36 -4.87 -5.27
C VAL A 224 -4.12 -4.99 -3.95
N SER A 225 -4.35 -3.86 -3.24
CA SER A 225 -5.17 -3.83 -2.03
C SER A 225 -6.64 -3.61 -2.37
N MET A 226 -7.41 -4.69 -2.45
CA MET A 226 -8.85 -4.61 -2.69
C MET A 226 -9.60 -3.83 -1.59
N HIS A 227 -9.12 -3.89 -0.35
CA HIS A 227 -9.75 -3.22 0.78
C HIS A 227 -9.59 -1.69 0.78
N LYS A 228 -8.60 -1.13 0.06
CA LYS A 228 -8.39 0.33 0.05
C LYS A 228 -9.39 1.05 -0.85
N SER A 229 -9.52 0.68 -2.11
CA SER A 229 -10.45 1.33 -3.04
C SER A 229 -11.49 0.39 -3.66
N GLY A 230 -11.35 -0.92 -3.50
CA GLY A 230 -12.23 -1.92 -4.11
C GLY A 230 -13.44 -2.34 -3.27
N GLY A 231 -13.54 -1.89 -1.99
CA GLY A 231 -14.71 -2.13 -1.13
C GLY A 231 -14.76 -3.48 -0.44
N SER A 232 -13.66 -4.23 -0.36
CA SER A 232 -13.57 -5.47 0.40
C SER A 232 -13.17 -5.22 1.87
N LEU A 233 -13.26 -6.24 2.70
CA LEU A 233 -12.86 -6.16 4.11
C LEU A 233 -11.35 -5.92 4.24
N THR A 234 -10.95 -5.19 5.28
CA THR A 234 -9.53 -4.92 5.62
C THR A 234 -8.71 -6.21 5.58
N GLN A 235 -7.45 -6.12 5.13
CA GLN A 235 -6.52 -7.24 4.98
C GLN A 235 -6.72 -8.08 3.70
N SER A 236 -7.81 -7.91 2.98
CA SER A 236 -8.04 -8.63 1.72
C SER A 236 -7.33 -7.96 0.54
N SER A 237 -6.60 -8.72 -0.24
CA SER A 237 -5.73 -8.25 -1.34
C SER A 237 -5.67 -9.27 -2.47
N LEU A 238 -5.04 -8.88 -3.56
CA LEU A 238 -4.82 -9.74 -4.72
C LEU A 238 -3.35 -9.73 -5.12
N LEU A 239 -2.87 -10.84 -5.66
CA LEU A 239 -1.63 -10.93 -6.40
C LEU A 239 -1.95 -11.33 -7.83
N LEU A 240 -1.61 -10.48 -8.78
CA LEU A 240 -1.89 -10.65 -10.21
C LEU A 240 -0.62 -11.03 -10.96
N LEU A 241 -0.73 -11.93 -11.92
CA LEU A 241 0.39 -12.42 -12.72
C LEU A 241 0.12 -12.28 -14.22
N ASN A 242 1.15 -11.93 -14.95
CA ASN A 242 1.17 -11.99 -16.40
C ASN A 242 1.77 -13.34 -16.89
N LYS A 243 1.69 -13.61 -18.19
CA LYS A 243 2.11 -14.87 -18.84
C LYS A 243 3.59 -15.26 -18.63
N SER A 244 4.44 -14.31 -18.27
CA SER A 244 5.87 -14.50 -18.04
C SER A 244 6.21 -15.20 -16.72
N MET A 245 5.22 -15.37 -15.83
CA MET A 245 5.38 -15.96 -14.51
C MET A 245 4.81 -17.39 -14.44
N ASN A 246 5.49 -18.25 -13.68
CA ASN A 246 4.99 -19.59 -13.40
C ASN A 246 4.07 -19.55 -12.16
N ALA A 247 2.76 -19.71 -12.39
CA ALA A 247 1.74 -19.61 -11.35
C ALA A 247 1.91 -20.68 -10.24
N GLU A 248 2.33 -21.91 -10.59
CA GLU A 248 2.54 -22.98 -9.61
C GLU A 248 3.70 -22.64 -8.65
N LYS A 249 4.80 -22.12 -9.19
CA LYS A 249 5.92 -21.66 -8.36
C LYS A 249 5.50 -20.50 -7.44
N VAL A 250 4.74 -19.54 -7.96
CA VAL A 250 4.24 -18.42 -7.14
C VAL A 250 3.29 -18.93 -6.05
N ARG A 251 2.41 -19.89 -6.34
CA ARG A 251 1.55 -20.52 -5.34
C ARG A 251 2.37 -21.18 -4.22
N GLN A 252 3.46 -21.87 -4.56
CA GLN A 252 4.34 -22.46 -3.56
C GLN A 252 4.96 -21.39 -2.65
N ILE A 253 5.40 -20.27 -3.20
CA ILE A 253 5.93 -19.13 -2.41
C ILE A 253 4.84 -18.54 -1.52
N ILE A 254 3.64 -18.30 -2.03
CA ILE A 254 2.52 -17.81 -1.24
C ILE A 254 2.27 -18.74 -0.04
N ASN A 255 2.27 -20.04 -0.25
CA ASN A 255 2.02 -21.03 0.78
C ASN A 255 3.10 -21.11 1.87
N LEU A 256 4.29 -20.52 1.67
CA LEU A 256 5.30 -20.41 2.73
C LEU A 256 4.91 -19.41 3.82
N THR A 257 4.17 -18.38 3.46
CA THR A 257 3.88 -17.24 4.38
C THR A 257 2.39 -17.06 4.67
N GLN A 258 1.51 -17.59 3.81
CA GLN A 258 0.07 -17.48 3.97
C GLN A 258 -0.48 -18.55 4.95
N THR A 259 -1.46 -18.15 5.74
CA THR A 259 -2.17 -19.07 6.65
C THR A 259 -2.82 -20.26 5.91
N THR A 260 -2.81 -21.43 6.55
CA THR A 260 -3.57 -22.62 6.09
C THR A 260 -5.05 -22.56 6.48
N SER A 261 -5.43 -21.65 7.40
CA SER A 261 -6.78 -21.46 7.91
C SER A 261 -7.34 -20.12 7.44
N ALA A 262 -7.51 -19.98 6.12
CA ALA A 262 -7.96 -18.73 5.52
C ALA A 262 -9.35 -18.31 5.99
N SER A 263 -9.52 -17.01 6.28
CA SER A 263 -10.82 -16.43 6.62
C SER A 263 -11.75 -16.41 5.41
N TYR A 264 -12.84 -17.16 5.48
CA TYR A 264 -13.86 -17.17 4.42
C TYR A 264 -14.67 -15.86 4.37
N LEU A 265 -14.70 -15.06 5.43
CA LEU A 265 -15.22 -13.70 5.40
C LEU A 265 -14.39 -12.82 4.49
N LEU A 266 -13.06 -12.88 4.60
CA LEU A 266 -12.15 -12.15 3.71
C LEU A 266 -12.25 -12.65 2.26
N LEU A 267 -12.24 -13.96 2.04
CA LEU A 267 -12.34 -14.56 0.71
C LEU A 267 -13.65 -14.20 0.02
N SER A 268 -14.80 -14.29 0.73
CA SER A 268 -16.09 -13.91 0.17
C SER A 268 -16.20 -12.41 -0.07
N SER A 269 -15.58 -11.57 0.77
CA SER A 269 -15.54 -10.13 0.54
C SER A 269 -14.77 -9.76 -0.73
N LEU A 270 -13.64 -10.43 -1.00
CA LEU A 270 -12.89 -10.28 -2.26
C LEU A 270 -13.74 -10.67 -3.47
N ASP A 271 -14.42 -11.81 -3.40
CA ASP A 271 -15.24 -12.33 -4.48
C ASP A 271 -16.44 -11.43 -4.80
N ILE A 272 -17.15 -10.93 -3.77
CA ILE A 272 -18.25 -9.97 -3.92
C ILE A 272 -17.75 -8.63 -4.46
N SER A 273 -16.63 -8.11 -3.93
CA SER A 273 -16.07 -6.84 -4.36
C SER A 273 -15.58 -6.90 -5.81
N ARG A 274 -14.90 -8.00 -6.22
CA ARG A 274 -14.54 -8.25 -7.62
C ARG A 274 -15.78 -8.20 -8.52
N ARG A 275 -16.86 -8.91 -8.16
CA ARG A 275 -18.11 -8.90 -8.92
C ARG A 275 -18.68 -7.48 -9.04
N ASN A 276 -18.73 -6.73 -7.94
CA ASN A 276 -19.22 -5.35 -7.95
C ASN A 276 -18.40 -4.46 -8.85
N LEU A 277 -17.07 -4.55 -8.78
CA LEU A 277 -16.16 -3.75 -9.62
C LEU A 277 -16.26 -4.15 -11.10
N ALA A 278 -16.32 -5.43 -11.41
CA ALA A 278 -16.48 -5.89 -12.79
C ALA A 278 -17.76 -5.38 -13.45
N LEU A 279 -18.86 -5.28 -12.70
CA LEU A 279 -20.16 -4.88 -13.22
C LEU A 279 -20.43 -3.38 -13.17
N ARG A 280 -19.83 -2.66 -12.20
CA ARG A 280 -20.16 -1.25 -11.91
C ARG A 280 -18.93 -0.38 -11.66
N GLY A 281 -17.72 -0.92 -11.78
CA GLY A 281 -16.51 -0.21 -11.39
C GLY A 281 -16.29 1.06 -12.20
N GLU A 282 -16.56 1.03 -13.48
CA GLU A 282 -16.41 2.19 -14.38
C GLU A 282 -17.28 3.37 -13.90
N GLU A 283 -18.58 3.17 -13.74
CA GLU A 283 -19.52 4.18 -13.25
C GLU A 283 -19.14 4.67 -11.84
N SER A 284 -18.75 3.72 -10.95
CA SER A 284 -18.38 4.04 -9.57
C SER A 284 -17.14 4.92 -9.50
N PHE A 285 -16.09 4.62 -10.27
CA PHE A 285 -14.86 5.40 -10.24
C PHE A 285 -14.92 6.69 -11.03
N GLU A 286 -15.80 6.81 -12.04
CA GLU A 286 -16.12 8.09 -12.66
C GLU A 286 -16.76 9.06 -11.63
N LYS A 287 -17.69 8.56 -10.81
CA LYS A 287 -18.27 9.33 -9.70
C LYS A 287 -17.21 9.70 -8.65
N VAL A 288 -16.35 8.77 -8.26
CA VAL A 288 -15.25 9.02 -7.29
C VAL A 288 -14.31 10.11 -7.80
N ALA A 289 -13.87 10.02 -9.06
CA ALA A 289 -13.01 11.02 -9.68
C ALA A 289 -13.67 12.41 -9.71
N GLY A 290 -14.98 12.47 -10.04
CA GLY A 290 -15.76 13.72 -10.02
C GLY A 290 -15.84 14.34 -8.62
N MET A 291 -16.10 13.52 -7.59
CA MET A 291 -16.13 14.01 -6.19
C MET A 291 -14.76 14.50 -5.73
N ALA A 292 -13.70 13.78 -6.06
CA ALA A 292 -12.34 14.18 -5.69
C ALA A 292 -11.91 15.48 -6.41
N GLN A 293 -12.30 15.66 -7.66
CA GLN A 293 -12.04 16.89 -8.41
C GLN A 293 -12.82 18.07 -7.81
N TYR A 294 -14.10 17.89 -7.52
CA TYR A 294 -14.92 18.91 -6.84
C TYR A 294 -14.30 19.33 -5.49
N ALA A 295 -13.92 18.35 -4.66
CA ALA A 295 -13.27 18.64 -3.39
C ALA A 295 -11.97 19.45 -3.56
N ARG A 296 -11.17 19.11 -4.56
CA ARG A 296 -9.91 19.80 -4.87
C ARG A 296 -10.13 21.25 -5.26
N GLU A 297 -11.12 21.52 -6.09
CA GLU A 297 -11.48 22.87 -6.52
C GLU A 297 -11.96 23.71 -5.34
N GLU A 298 -12.91 23.23 -4.56
CA GLU A 298 -13.43 23.92 -3.38
C GLU A 298 -12.36 24.20 -2.31
N ILE A 299 -11.46 23.22 -2.04
CA ILE A 299 -10.38 23.40 -1.06
C ILE A 299 -9.38 24.48 -1.53
N ASN A 300 -9.06 24.52 -2.81
CA ASN A 300 -8.17 25.53 -3.36
C ASN A 300 -8.75 26.97 -3.30
N GLU A 301 -10.08 27.13 -3.28
CA GLU A 301 -10.75 28.41 -3.11
C GLU A 301 -10.73 28.92 -1.64
N ILE A 302 -10.51 28.05 -0.64
CA ILE A 302 -10.43 28.45 0.77
C ILE A 302 -9.23 29.39 1.00
N GLY A 303 -8.10 29.12 0.32
CA GLY A 303 -6.82 29.76 0.58
C GLY A 303 -6.02 29.09 1.69
N GLY A 304 -4.68 29.26 1.66
CA GLY A 304 -3.78 28.65 2.64
C GLY A 304 -3.60 27.13 2.50
N TYR A 305 -4.43 26.46 1.73
CA TYR A 305 -4.28 25.06 1.31
C TYR A 305 -3.91 24.99 -0.18
N TYR A 306 -3.29 23.86 -0.54
CA TYR A 306 -3.09 23.53 -1.94
C TYR A 306 -3.39 22.04 -2.15
N ALA A 307 -4.58 21.76 -2.67
CA ALA A 307 -4.99 20.43 -3.09
C ALA A 307 -4.47 20.19 -4.51
N TYR A 308 -3.33 19.51 -4.62
CA TYR A 308 -2.64 19.29 -5.88
C TYR A 308 -3.23 18.11 -6.70
N GLY A 309 -2.92 18.07 -7.98
CA GLY A 309 -3.50 17.12 -8.90
C GLY A 309 -2.72 16.99 -10.21
N MET A 310 -3.44 17.00 -11.33
CA MET A 310 -2.91 16.89 -12.68
C MET A 310 -1.93 18.01 -13.05
N ASP A 311 -1.97 19.13 -12.36
CA ASP A 311 -1.06 20.27 -12.49
C ASP A 311 0.38 19.95 -12.09
N LEU A 312 0.61 18.87 -11.33
CA LEU A 312 1.95 18.39 -11.02
C LEU A 312 2.61 17.61 -12.16
N ILE A 313 1.86 17.20 -13.19
CA ILE A 313 2.41 16.39 -14.29
C ILE A 313 3.51 17.18 -15.02
N ASN A 314 4.71 16.59 -15.04
CA ASN A 314 5.89 17.17 -15.69
C ASN A 314 6.45 16.30 -16.82
N GLY A 315 5.85 15.12 -17.06
CA GLY A 315 6.24 14.16 -18.10
C GLY A 315 7.47 13.31 -17.77
N THR A 316 8.04 13.44 -16.57
CA THR A 316 9.22 12.70 -16.10
C THR A 316 8.97 12.00 -14.76
N SER A 317 9.25 12.66 -13.63
CA SER A 317 9.03 12.14 -12.28
C SER A 317 7.56 12.16 -11.85
N VAL A 318 6.72 12.96 -12.49
CA VAL A 318 5.26 12.89 -12.44
C VAL A 318 4.77 12.67 -13.86
N PHE A 319 4.69 11.41 -14.27
CA PHE A 319 4.26 11.06 -15.62
C PHE A 319 2.74 11.11 -15.77
N ASP A 320 2.03 10.67 -14.73
CA ASP A 320 0.57 10.69 -14.65
C ASP A 320 0.15 10.89 -13.19
N PHE A 321 -1.13 11.17 -12.93
CA PHE A 321 -1.65 11.43 -11.60
C PHE A 321 -2.99 10.73 -11.36
N ASP A 322 -3.11 10.05 -10.23
CA ASP A 322 -4.36 9.44 -9.77
C ASP A 322 -5.28 10.49 -9.13
N VAL A 323 -6.22 10.98 -9.90
CA VAL A 323 -7.15 12.05 -9.50
C VAL A 323 -8.05 11.68 -8.32
N THR A 324 -8.16 10.39 -7.95
CA THR A 324 -8.95 9.96 -6.80
C THR A 324 -8.28 10.24 -5.46
N LYS A 325 -6.97 10.53 -5.46
CA LYS A 325 -6.21 10.91 -4.26
C LYS A 325 -6.40 12.40 -3.97
N LEU A 326 -7.02 12.71 -2.85
CA LEU A 326 -7.17 14.09 -2.39
C LEU A 326 -6.05 14.43 -1.41
N SER A 327 -4.90 14.77 -1.99
CA SER A 327 -3.70 15.19 -1.25
C SER A 327 -3.67 16.70 -1.14
N ILE A 328 -3.46 17.22 0.07
CA ILE A 328 -3.62 18.65 0.38
C ILE A 328 -2.41 19.12 1.19
N TYR A 329 -1.68 20.06 0.66
CA TYR A 329 -0.62 20.79 1.37
C TYR A 329 -1.22 21.78 2.35
N THR A 330 -0.71 21.86 3.59
CA THR A 330 -1.32 22.60 4.70
C THR A 330 -0.45 23.71 5.28
N LEU A 331 0.87 23.69 5.01
CA LEU A 331 1.80 24.65 5.63
C LEU A 331 1.54 26.11 5.25
N GLY A 332 0.77 26.39 4.17
CA GLY A 332 0.32 27.74 3.83
C GLY A 332 -0.57 28.38 4.91
N ASN A 333 -1.17 27.56 5.78
CA ASN A 333 -1.92 28.01 6.97
C ASN A 333 -1.07 28.05 8.25
N GLY A 334 0.24 27.76 8.15
CA GLY A 334 1.12 27.65 9.32
C GLY A 334 0.80 26.46 10.22
N LEU A 335 0.11 25.43 9.68
CA LEU A 335 -0.24 24.19 10.37
C LEU A 335 0.43 22.99 9.69
N ALA A 336 1.10 22.15 10.46
CA ALA A 336 1.56 20.87 9.94
C ALA A 336 0.36 19.97 9.58
N GLY A 337 0.52 19.09 8.58
CA GLY A 337 -0.54 18.19 8.18
C GLY A 337 -1.07 17.34 9.34
N ILE A 338 -0.19 16.89 10.23
CA ILE A 338 -0.60 16.16 11.44
C ILE A 338 -1.45 17.01 12.40
N GLU A 339 -1.19 18.33 12.51
CA GLU A 339 -2.01 19.24 13.33
C GLU A 339 -3.42 19.37 12.71
N VAL A 340 -3.51 19.47 11.38
CA VAL A 340 -4.80 19.53 10.67
C VAL A 340 -5.55 18.20 10.79
N TYR A 341 -4.84 17.06 10.70
CA TYR A 341 -5.40 15.71 10.91
C TYR A 341 -6.02 15.59 12.32
N ASP A 342 -5.30 16.04 13.36
CA ASP A 342 -5.80 15.99 14.73
C ASP A 342 -7.03 16.89 14.92
N LEU A 343 -7.01 18.11 14.38
CA LEU A 343 -8.16 19.02 14.43
C LEU A 343 -9.40 18.41 13.73
N LEU A 344 -9.24 17.84 12.53
CA LEU A 344 -10.33 17.19 11.81
C LEU A 344 -10.96 16.06 12.61
N ARG A 345 -10.14 15.24 13.29
CA ARG A 345 -10.60 14.13 14.12
C ARG A 345 -11.30 14.63 15.40
N ASP A 346 -10.63 15.52 16.14
CA ASP A 346 -11.01 15.85 17.52
C ASP A 346 -12.09 16.92 17.60
N GLU A 347 -12.14 17.88 16.65
CA GLU A 347 -13.09 18.99 16.67
C GLU A 347 -14.25 18.83 15.65
N TYR A 348 -14.03 18.06 14.57
CA TYR A 348 -14.99 17.93 13.47
C TYR A 348 -15.53 16.51 13.26
N ASP A 349 -15.07 15.52 14.04
CA ASP A 349 -15.41 14.10 13.86
C ASP A 349 -15.16 13.60 12.43
N ILE A 350 -14.07 14.03 11.80
CA ILE A 350 -13.66 13.63 10.46
C ILE A 350 -12.36 12.84 10.53
N GLN A 351 -12.42 11.56 10.19
CA GLN A 351 -11.25 10.69 10.09
C GLN A 351 -10.78 10.65 8.65
N ILE A 352 -9.62 11.24 8.37
CA ILE A 352 -8.91 11.11 7.09
C ILE A 352 -7.86 10.02 7.15
N GLU A 353 -7.21 9.70 6.03
CA GLU A 353 -6.24 8.61 5.95
C GLU A 353 -4.99 8.89 6.79
N PHE A 354 -4.35 10.04 6.58
CA PHE A 354 -3.21 10.48 7.40
C PHE A 354 -2.94 11.99 7.29
N GLY A 355 -2.07 12.47 8.20
CA GLY A 355 -1.36 13.73 8.11
C GLY A 355 0.13 13.52 8.33
N ASP A 356 0.97 14.10 7.48
CA ASP A 356 2.42 14.21 7.68
C ASP A 356 2.81 15.63 8.09
N ILE A 357 4.08 16.01 7.94
CA ILE A 357 4.56 17.34 8.28
C ILE A 357 3.94 18.41 7.37
N CYS A 358 3.82 18.14 6.08
CA CYS A 358 3.43 19.13 5.07
C CYS A 358 1.99 18.95 4.57
N ASN A 359 1.46 17.73 4.62
CA ASN A 359 0.28 17.34 3.89
C ASN A 359 -0.72 16.56 4.74
N ILE A 360 -1.98 16.58 4.30
CA ILE A 360 -2.99 15.60 4.67
C ILE A 360 -3.44 14.84 3.43
N LEU A 361 -3.92 13.62 3.62
CA LEU A 361 -4.53 12.80 2.57
C LEU A 361 -5.92 12.34 3.00
N ALA A 362 -6.92 12.68 2.21
CA ALA A 362 -8.22 12.06 2.25
C ALA A 362 -8.36 11.05 1.09
N TYR A 363 -8.81 9.85 1.41
CA TYR A 363 -8.94 8.76 0.47
C TYR A 363 -10.38 8.66 -0.03
N ILE A 364 -10.67 9.21 -1.22
CA ILE A 364 -12.02 9.16 -1.79
C ILE A 364 -12.22 7.81 -2.48
N SER A 365 -13.32 7.12 -2.15
CA SER A 365 -13.58 5.74 -2.55
C SER A 365 -15.06 5.53 -2.92
N ILE A 366 -15.42 4.31 -3.33
CA ILE A 366 -16.76 3.94 -3.80
C ILE A 366 -17.86 4.06 -2.75
N GLY A 367 -17.51 4.19 -1.47
CA GLY A 367 -18.45 4.34 -0.36
C GLY A 367 -18.76 5.79 0.01
N ASP A 368 -18.01 6.76 -0.54
CA ASP A 368 -18.14 8.16 -0.15
C ASP A 368 -19.35 8.85 -0.81
N ARG A 369 -19.86 9.86 -0.13
CA ARG A 369 -21.00 10.66 -0.56
C ARG A 369 -20.60 12.13 -0.67
N LEU A 370 -21.25 12.87 -1.55
CA LEU A 370 -20.99 14.31 -1.74
C LEU A 370 -21.14 15.10 -0.42
N GLN A 371 -22.11 14.76 0.43
CA GLN A 371 -22.30 15.40 1.73
C GLN A 371 -21.09 15.24 2.66
N ASP A 372 -20.38 14.11 2.60
CA ASP A 372 -19.19 13.86 3.40
C ASP A 372 -18.03 14.72 2.89
N ILE A 373 -17.93 14.91 1.57
CA ILE A 373 -16.97 15.83 0.92
C ILE A 373 -17.25 17.29 1.35
N GLU A 374 -18.50 17.74 1.26
CA GLU A 374 -18.87 19.09 1.66
C GLU A 374 -18.57 19.37 3.14
N ARG A 375 -18.76 18.35 4.00
CA ARG A 375 -18.39 18.45 5.42
C ARG A 375 -16.88 18.59 5.60
N LEU A 376 -16.06 17.87 4.87
CA LEU A 376 -14.60 18.00 4.88
C LEU A 376 -14.17 19.41 4.44
N VAL A 377 -14.71 19.91 3.32
CA VAL A 377 -14.42 21.26 2.80
C VAL A 377 -14.79 22.32 3.84
N GLY A 378 -15.99 22.23 4.44
CA GLY A 378 -16.44 23.14 5.48
C GLY A 378 -15.54 23.13 6.72
N ALA A 379 -15.09 21.95 7.17
CA ALA A 379 -14.17 21.82 8.30
C ALA A 379 -12.81 22.45 7.99
N LEU A 380 -12.27 22.26 6.79
CA LEU A 380 -11.01 22.87 6.38
C LEU A 380 -11.11 24.41 6.31
N ALA A 381 -12.24 24.94 5.85
CA ALA A 381 -12.50 26.39 5.85
C ALA A 381 -12.55 26.95 7.28
N ASP A 382 -13.18 26.26 8.20
CA ASP A 382 -13.23 26.65 9.62
C ASP A 382 -11.85 26.55 10.27
N ILE A 383 -11.06 25.53 9.97
CA ILE A 383 -9.69 25.39 10.47
C ILE A 383 -8.81 26.55 9.98
N GLU A 384 -8.87 26.92 8.69
CA GLU A 384 -8.16 28.08 8.16
C GLU A 384 -8.53 29.35 8.93
N ARG A 385 -9.81 29.59 9.13
CA ARG A 385 -10.31 30.79 9.79
C ARG A 385 -9.95 30.88 11.29
N LEU A 386 -9.96 29.74 12.01
CA LEU A 386 -9.87 29.71 13.48
C LEU A 386 -8.46 29.39 14.00
N TYR A 387 -7.68 28.62 13.27
CA TYR A 387 -6.41 28.03 13.75
C TYR A 387 -5.19 28.45 12.94
N LYS A 388 -5.33 29.25 11.88
CA LYS A 388 -4.22 29.75 11.07
C LYS A 388 -3.13 30.38 11.92
N LYS A 389 -1.87 30.04 11.60
CA LYS A 389 -0.67 30.52 12.26
C LYS A 389 0.28 31.17 11.23
N ASP A 390 1.33 31.85 11.72
CA ASP A 390 2.42 32.26 10.86
C ASP A 390 3.23 31.04 10.39
N SER A 391 3.44 30.93 9.07
CA SER A 391 4.16 29.82 8.45
C SER A 391 5.68 30.00 8.43
N THR A 392 6.23 31.12 8.94
CA THR A 392 7.67 31.37 8.99
C THR A 392 8.40 30.38 9.87
N GLY A 393 9.44 29.73 9.31
CA GLY A 393 10.31 28.80 10.05
C GLY A 393 9.81 27.34 10.16
N MET A 394 8.74 26.98 9.47
CA MET A 394 8.35 25.57 9.36
C MET A 394 9.30 24.86 8.41
N LEU A 395 9.82 23.69 8.84
CA LEU A 395 10.63 22.84 7.98
C LEU A 395 9.73 22.28 6.87
N SER A 396 10.08 22.53 5.63
CA SER A 396 9.58 21.74 4.51
C SER A 396 10.20 20.35 4.65
N GLY A 397 9.36 19.30 4.68
CA GLY A 397 9.86 17.93 4.78
C GLY A 397 10.77 17.61 3.58
N GLU A 398 12.08 17.64 3.76
CA GLU A 398 12.99 17.13 2.74
C GLU A 398 13.06 15.60 2.84
N TYR A 399 12.95 14.93 1.70
CA TYR A 399 13.23 13.50 1.63
C TYR A 399 14.72 13.26 1.78
N ILE A 400 15.09 12.51 2.80
CA ILE A 400 16.48 12.17 3.09
C ILE A 400 16.73 10.76 2.57
N ALA A 401 17.70 10.60 1.67
CA ALA A 401 18.10 9.31 1.12
C ALA A 401 19.36 8.81 1.86
N PRO A 402 19.23 7.96 2.89
CA PRO A 402 20.38 7.44 3.62
C PRO A 402 21.24 6.53 2.73
N ALA A 403 22.56 6.56 2.95
CA ALA A 403 23.46 5.65 2.27
C ALA A 403 23.30 4.21 2.78
N VAL A 404 23.11 3.27 1.88
CA VAL A 404 23.08 1.83 2.18
C VAL A 404 24.51 1.34 2.37
N VAL A 405 24.81 0.80 3.54
CA VAL A 405 26.15 0.29 3.93
C VAL A 405 26.15 -1.24 3.98
N ALA A 406 25.02 -1.83 4.38
CA ALA A 406 24.83 -3.27 4.49
C ALA A 406 23.50 -3.69 3.88
N SER A 407 23.38 -4.96 3.46
CA SER A 407 22.07 -5.46 3.04
C SER A 407 21.08 -5.46 4.21
N PRO A 408 19.77 -5.28 3.93
CA PRO A 408 18.76 -5.32 4.99
C PRO A 408 18.80 -6.62 5.82
N GLN A 409 19.08 -7.77 5.21
CA GLN A 409 19.21 -9.05 5.90
C GLN A 409 20.41 -9.06 6.83
N GLN A 410 21.59 -8.65 6.36
CA GLN A 410 22.80 -8.61 7.19
C GLN A 410 22.59 -7.72 8.43
N ALA A 411 22.07 -6.52 8.23
CA ALA A 411 21.83 -5.58 9.31
C ALA A 411 20.74 -6.06 10.28
N PHE A 412 19.68 -6.68 9.77
CA PHE A 412 18.58 -7.16 10.62
C PHE A 412 19.03 -8.26 11.59
N TYR A 413 19.90 -9.18 11.15
CA TYR A 413 20.40 -10.31 11.96
C TYR A 413 21.72 -10.05 12.68
N ALA A 414 22.39 -8.91 12.43
CA ALA A 414 23.62 -8.55 13.13
C ALA A 414 23.38 -8.27 14.63
N GLU A 415 24.45 -8.36 15.44
CA GLU A 415 24.41 -7.89 16.81
C GLU A 415 24.21 -6.37 16.85
N LYS A 416 23.37 -5.93 17.78
CA LYS A 416 22.96 -4.52 17.93
C LYS A 416 23.28 -4.00 19.32
N GLU A 417 23.40 -2.69 19.42
CA GLU A 417 23.45 -1.96 20.69
C GLU A 417 22.50 -0.78 20.62
N SER A 418 21.87 -0.47 21.74
CA SER A 418 20.97 0.67 21.89
C SER A 418 21.78 1.90 22.24
N LEU A 419 21.67 2.96 21.44
CA LEU A 419 22.32 4.24 21.69
C LEU A 419 21.31 5.36 21.78
N PRO A 420 21.53 6.40 22.61
CA PRO A 420 20.77 7.64 22.55
C PRO A 420 20.76 8.20 21.12
N MET A 421 19.64 8.77 20.69
CA MET A 421 19.42 9.18 19.28
C MET A 421 20.55 10.08 18.75
N GLU A 422 21.01 11.06 19.55
CA GLU A 422 22.07 11.99 19.15
C GLU A 422 23.45 11.32 19.02
N GLN A 423 23.64 10.15 19.62
CA GLN A 423 24.91 9.40 19.56
C GLN A 423 24.94 8.39 18.41
N THR A 424 23.86 8.31 17.62
CA THR A 424 23.76 7.34 16.52
C THR A 424 24.32 7.84 15.20
N VAL A 425 24.63 9.13 15.09
CA VAL A 425 25.21 9.72 13.87
C VAL A 425 26.50 9.01 13.48
N GLY A 426 26.62 8.61 12.21
CA GLY A 426 27.74 7.83 11.68
C GLY A 426 27.67 6.34 11.98
N ARG A 427 26.62 5.86 12.65
CA ARG A 427 26.37 4.44 12.91
C ARG A 427 25.42 3.87 11.83
N ILE A 428 25.36 2.55 11.74
CA ILE A 428 24.49 1.83 10.81
C ILE A 428 23.24 1.38 11.56
N SER A 429 22.07 1.69 11.04
CA SER A 429 20.81 1.29 11.67
C SER A 429 20.62 -0.21 11.64
N GLY A 430 20.16 -0.77 12.76
CA GLY A 430 19.76 -2.17 12.91
C GLY A 430 18.25 -2.37 12.87
N GLU A 431 17.46 -1.29 12.81
CA GLU A 431 16.01 -1.33 12.84
C GLU A 431 15.38 -0.28 11.90
N PHE A 432 14.07 -0.39 11.73
CA PHE A 432 13.30 0.59 10.95
C PHE A 432 12.95 1.80 11.82
N VAL A 433 12.97 2.98 11.20
CA VAL A 433 12.32 4.18 11.73
C VAL A 433 11.40 4.71 10.65
N MET A 434 10.11 4.85 10.95
CA MET A 434 9.13 5.34 9.99
C MET A 434 8.01 6.11 10.68
N CYS A 435 7.47 7.11 10.00
CA CYS A 435 6.16 7.66 10.33
C CYS A 435 5.07 6.72 9.81
N TYR A 436 4.01 6.51 10.56
CA TYR A 436 2.91 5.65 10.13
C TYR A 436 1.55 6.33 10.38
N PRO A 437 0.68 6.39 9.39
CA PRO A 437 0.89 6.09 7.96
C PRO A 437 1.91 7.04 7.31
N PRO A 438 2.51 6.72 6.13
CA PRO A 438 2.19 5.62 5.21
C PRO A 438 3.00 4.33 5.42
N GLY A 439 3.95 4.26 6.37
CA GLY A 439 4.81 3.08 6.56
C GLY A 439 5.97 2.99 5.57
N ILE A 440 6.41 4.14 5.07
CA ILE A 440 7.66 4.31 4.29
C ILE A 440 8.79 4.57 5.28
N PRO A 441 9.87 3.78 5.28
CA PRO A 441 10.97 4.00 6.21
C PRO A 441 11.73 5.30 5.94
N ILE A 442 11.88 6.11 6.99
CA ILE A 442 12.85 7.21 7.04
C ILE A 442 14.25 6.60 7.08
N LEU A 443 14.39 5.53 7.87
CA LEU A 443 15.62 4.77 8.05
C LEU A 443 15.27 3.27 8.06
N ALA A 444 16.07 2.47 7.35
CA ALA A 444 15.91 1.02 7.28
C ALA A 444 17.18 0.32 7.79
N PRO A 445 17.09 -0.98 8.19
CA PRO A 445 18.27 -1.74 8.56
C PRO A 445 19.33 -1.72 7.45
N GLY A 446 20.60 -1.44 7.84
CA GLY A 446 21.73 -1.37 6.92
C GLY A 446 22.04 0.01 6.37
N GLU A 447 21.28 1.02 6.73
CA GLU A 447 21.47 2.39 6.30
C GLU A 447 22.28 3.22 7.32
N MET A 448 23.05 4.18 6.80
CA MET A 448 23.84 5.10 7.60
C MET A 448 22.95 6.15 8.25
N VAL A 449 23.08 6.33 9.56
CA VAL A 449 22.42 7.41 10.30
C VAL A 449 23.19 8.69 10.10
N THR A 450 22.56 9.74 9.55
CA THR A 450 23.14 11.07 9.40
C THR A 450 22.55 12.06 10.42
N GLN A 451 23.19 13.20 10.58
CA GLN A 451 22.72 14.26 11.46
C GLN A 451 21.31 14.76 11.02
N GLU A 452 21.12 14.94 9.72
CA GLU A 452 19.85 15.40 9.14
C GLU A 452 18.71 14.40 9.39
N ILE A 453 19.00 13.10 9.33
CA ILE A 453 18.02 12.04 9.64
C ILE A 453 17.60 12.11 11.10
N VAL A 454 18.54 12.27 12.03
CA VAL A 454 18.24 12.40 13.47
C VAL A 454 17.38 13.64 13.72
N GLU A 455 17.75 14.79 13.17
CA GLU A 455 16.99 16.04 13.30
C GLU A 455 15.55 15.89 12.74
N TYR A 456 15.39 15.26 11.58
CA TYR A 456 14.08 15.01 10.98
C TYR A 456 13.21 14.08 11.86
N ILE A 457 13.79 12.98 12.38
CA ILE A 457 13.07 12.03 13.25
C ILE A 457 12.59 12.74 14.54
N LEU A 458 13.47 13.50 15.17
CA LEU A 458 13.14 14.23 16.41
C LEU A 458 12.08 15.32 16.15
N TYR A 459 12.20 16.06 15.06
CA TYR A 459 11.20 17.05 14.66
C TYR A 459 9.82 16.42 14.39
N ALA A 460 9.76 15.31 13.64
CA ALA A 460 8.51 14.60 13.37
C ALA A 460 7.86 14.09 14.65
N ARG A 461 8.66 13.52 15.57
CA ARG A 461 8.20 13.11 16.91
C ARG A 461 7.59 14.28 17.68
N ASP A 462 8.28 15.41 17.74
CA ASP A 462 7.87 16.60 18.51
C ASP A 462 6.62 17.27 17.91
N LYS A 463 6.36 17.06 16.62
CA LYS A 463 5.10 17.45 15.96
C LYS A 463 3.95 16.46 16.18
N GLY A 464 4.20 15.33 16.87
CA GLY A 464 3.18 14.33 17.19
C GLY A 464 2.98 13.25 16.13
N CYS A 465 3.88 13.14 15.14
CA CYS A 465 3.81 12.04 14.18
C CYS A 465 4.00 10.69 14.88
N SER A 466 3.17 9.71 14.55
CA SER A 466 3.30 8.34 15.08
C SER A 466 4.53 7.66 14.52
N MET A 467 5.56 7.50 15.36
CA MET A 467 6.80 6.81 14.97
C MET A 467 6.69 5.31 15.25
N GLN A 468 7.10 4.49 14.27
CA GLN A 468 7.01 3.03 14.35
C GLN A 468 8.28 2.35 13.82
N GLY A 469 8.43 1.06 14.17
CA GLY A 469 9.51 0.20 13.69
C GLY A 469 10.70 0.14 14.63
N MET A 470 10.77 1.01 15.61
CA MET A 470 11.80 1.09 16.63
C MET A 470 11.45 0.21 17.83
N GLU A 471 12.47 -0.31 18.51
CA GLU A 471 12.32 -1.00 19.80
C GLU A 471 11.90 -0.01 20.90
N ASP A 472 12.45 1.22 20.87
CA ASP A 472 12.08 2.29 21.80
C ASP A 472 10.88 3.13 21.28
N PRO A 473 9.67 2.98 21.87
CA PRO A 473 8.50 3.73 21.43
C PRO A 473 8.57 5.24 21.75
N LYS A 474 9.51 5.67 22.62
CA LYS A 474 9.70 7.08 22.96
C LYS A 474 10.63 7.82 21.99
N VAL A 475 11.27 7.07 21.08
CA VAL A 475 12.20 7.66 20.09
C VAL A 475 13.39 8.39 20.77
N GLU A 476 13.81 7.90 21.94
CA GLU A 476 14.98 8.40 22.66
C GLU A 476 16.25 7.64 22.27
N HIS A 477 16.10 6.36 21.88
CA HIS A 477 17.19 5.45 21.54
C HIS A 477 16.93 4.78 20.18
N LEU A 478 18.01 4.41 19.50
CA LEU A 478 17.98 3.65 18.24
C LEU A 478 18.90 2.43 18.36
N GLN A 479 18.44 1.29 17.84
CA GLN A 479 19.26 0.09 17.68
C GLN A 479 20.20 0.25 16.48
N VAL A 480 21.50 0.26 16.74
CA VAL A 480 22.55 0.35 15.71
C VAL A 480 23.42 -0.89 15.73
N LEU A 481 24.11 -1.17 14.62
CA LEU A 481 25.00 -2.32 14.54
C LEU A 481 26.19 -2.16 15.48
N LYS A 482 26.53 -3.22 16.22
CA LYS A 482 27.67 -3.26 17.13
C LYS A 482 28.95 -3.49 16.35
N GLY A 483 29.90 -2.56 16.43
CA GLY A 483 31.27 -2.75 15.93
C GLY A 483 31.51 -2.46 14.43
N GLY A 484 30.54 -1.97 13.69
CA GLY A 484 30.65 -1.77 12.22
C GLY A 484 30.64 -3.11 11.45
N ILE A 485 30.45 -3.04 10.13
CA ILE A 485 30.53 -4.22 9.23
C ILE A 485 31.95 -4.35 8.72
#